data_e2a6f1f9bdb700f5400df28ca06ba475
#
_entry.id   e2a6f1f9bdb700f5400df28ca06ba475
#
_cell.length_a   1.000
_cell.length_b   1.000
_cell.length_c   1.000
_cell.angle_alpha   90.00
_cell.angle_beta   90.00
_cell.angle_gamma   90.00
#
_symmetry.space_group_name_H-M   'P 1'
#
loop_
_entity.id
_entity.type
_entity.pdbx_description
1 polymer ?
#
loop_
_entity_poly.entity_id
_entity_poly.type
_entity_poly.pdbx_seq_one_letter_code
_entity_poly.pdbx_strand_id
1 'polypeptide(L)'
;CPSRGLGDVYKRQSLPLTTDTMSLATNDNVDILIELIGGSKGIAYKVVKKALQNKKHVITANKALLAVHGNELSKIAEQNNVCLNYEAAIAGGIPIVKAVRENLRLNKINKIYGILNGTCNYILTKMANNAEDFKNVLNDAQKKGFAELDPTFDIQGIDAAHKITLLSSIAFDIPVNLKATFIEGITKIDKYDFVFAKELGYSIKLLSVASKKLSKIEQRVHPCFVKLKSDIAKVSNEINAVVVNDSVIGKNIFEGPGAGAGPTGASVMSDLMDIIRGTYNYPLGVSMKKKKKLKIQKIDDLSFPYYLRITAKDKAGVMAKISKALSKRKISIESIIQKPSKRSNFAEIILITHTVKESSLLSSIKQIKRLPEVSSSVKFIRIEDSLWP
;
A
#
# COMPACT_ATOMS: atom_id res chain seq x y z
N CYS A 1 14.19 12.00 13.86
CA CYS A 1 14.07 11.31 15.17
C CYS A 1 14.17 12.34 16.27
N PRO A 2 13.23 12.39 17.23
CA PRO A 2 13.44 13.19 18.42
C PRO A 2 14.61 12.59 19.20
N SER A 3 15.53 13.45 19.59
CA SER A 3 16.66 13.15 20.46
C SER A 3 16.18 12.50 21.76
N ARG A 4 16.22 11.20 21.84
CA ARG A 4 16.03 10.51 23.12
C ARG A 4 17.33 10.53 23.91
N GLY A 5 17.29 11.22 25.00
CA GLY A 5 18.04 11.14 26.23
C GLY A 5 19.56 10.94 26.18
N LEU A 6 20.25 11.84 26.82
CA LEU A 6 21.70 11.79 27.12
C LEU A 6 22.22 10.42 27.64
N GLY A 7 21.37 9.56 28.18
CA GLY A 7 21.72 8.22 28.64
C GLY A 7 22.15 7.25 27.53
N ASP A 8 21.69 7.43 26.29
CA ASP A 8 22.08 6.59 25.17
C ASP A 8 23.44 6.97 24.55
N VAL A 9 23.90 8.19 24.78
CA VAL A 9 25.21 8.68 24.31
C VAL A 9 26.34 7.97 25.09
N TYR A 10 26.12 7.71 26.36
CA TYR A 10 27.13 7.06 27.23
C TYR A 10 27.47 5.63 26.79
N LYS A 11 26.47 4.88 26.31
CA LYS A 11 26.69 3.51 25.81
C LYS A 11 27.35 3.46 24.44
N ARG A 12 27.42 4.58 23.71
CA ARG A 12 27.95 4.67 22.35
C ARG A 12 29.41 5.17 22.29
N GLN A 13 29.98 5.59 23.41
CA GLN A 13 31.35 6.19 23.44
C GLN A 13 32.45 5.22 23.05
N SER A 14 32.24 3.91 23.10
CA SER A 14 33.21 2.89 22.69
C SER A 14 33.12 2.51 21.20
N LEU A 15 32.09 3.05 20.45
CA LEU A 15 31.92 2.72 19.05
C LEU A 15 32.66 3.73 18.17
N PRO A 16 33.38 3.30 17.13
CA PRO A 16 34.00 4.21 16.17
C PRO A 16 32.93 4.94 15.40
N LEU A 17 32.94 6.27 15.48
CA LEU A 17 32.01 7.15 14.77
C LEU A 17 32.74 7.86 13.61
N THR A 18 32.08 7.98 12.48
CA THR A 18 32.56 8.73 11.32
C THR A 18 31.46 9.57 10.70
N THR A 19 31.83 10.73 10.17
CA THR A 19 30.97 11.55 9.32
C THR A 19 31.11 11.19 7.84
N ASP A 20 32.14 10.44 7.47
CA ASP A 20 32.33 9.93 6.11
C ASP A 20 31.59 8.60 5.93
N THR A 21 30.33 8.71 5.52
CA THR A 21 29.47 7.55 5.22
C THR A 21 30.06 6.67 4.11
N MET A 22 30.79 7.25 3.14
CA MET A 22 31.34 6.50 2.02
C MET A 22 32.51 5.62 2.42
N SER A 23 33.27 6.01 3.44
CA SER A 23 34.36 5.19 3.98
C SER A 23 33.87 3.83 4.50
N LEU A 24 32.67 3.76 5.08
CA LEU A 24 32.06 2.50 5.54
C LEU A 24 31.85 1.51 4.38
N ALA A 25 31.53 1.99 3.20
CA ALA A 25 31.31 1.14 2.03
C ALA A 25 32.62 0.60 1.41
N THR A 26 33.76 1.16 1.76
CA THR A 26 35.09 0.80 1.24
C THR A 26 36.04 0.21 2.28
N ASN A 27 35.74 0.35 3.57
CA ASN A 27 36.58 -0.14 4.66
C ASN A 27 36.59 -1.67 4.72
N ASP A 28 37.78 -2.28 4.61
CA ASP A 28 37.94 -3.73 4.60
C ASP A 28 37.52 -4.43 5.92
N ASN A 29 37.48 -3.70 7.03
CA ASN A 29 37.01 -4.19 8.33
C ASN A 29 35.50 -4.16 8.48
N VAL A 30 34.74 -3.79 7.44
CA VAL A 30 33.26 -3.78 7.44
C VAL A 30 32.77 -4.86 6.50
N ASP A 31 32.14 -5.91 7.02
CA ASP A 31 31.52 -6.98 6.23
C ASP A 31 30.09 -6.68 5.86
N ILE A 32 29.36 -6.01 6.75
CA ILE A 32 27.90 -5.76 6.60
C ILE A 32 27.61 -4.27 6.81
N LEU A 33 26.95 -3.66 5.83
CA LEU A 33 26.43 -2.30 5.93
C LEU A 33 24.94 -2.34 6.27
N ILE A 34 24.51 -1.64 7.35
CA ILE A 34 23.10 -1.45 7.70
C ILE A 34 22.71 -0.01 7.36
N GLU A 35 21.78 0.17 6.41
CA GLU A 35 21.30 1.47 5.94
C GLU A 35 19.91 1.77 6.50
N LEU A 36 19.81 2.86 7.28
CA LEU A 36 18.59 3.35 7.92
C LEU A 36 18.36 4.85 7.67
N ILE A 37 18.98 5.40 6.61
CA ILE A 37 18.94 6.82 6.28
C ILE A 37 17.59 7.21 5.66
N GLY A 38 17.11 6.38 4.73
CA GLY A 38 15.88 6.66 3.97
C GLY A 38 16.12 7.48 2.70
N GLY A 39 15.05 7.64 1.91
CA GLY A 39 15.07 8.33 0.61
C GLY A 39 15.62 7.47 -0.53
N SER A 40 15.22 7.79 -1.75
CA SER A 40 15.62 7.02 -2.94
C SER A 40 16.84 7.58 -3.67
N LYS A 41 17.37 8.72 -3.25
CA LYS A 41 18.47 9.44 -3.89
C LYS A 41 19.53 9.85 -2.86
N GLY A 42 20.59 10.47 -3.34
CA GLY A 42 21.63 11.03 -2.45
C GLY A 42 22.54 9.97 -1.85
N ILE A 43 22.89 10.15 -0.57
CA ILE A 43 23.91 9.34 0.11
C ILE A 43 23.47 7.90 0.31
N ALA A 44 22.20 7.65 0.64
CA ALA A 44 21.68 6.29 0.85
C ALA A 44 21.88 5.40 -0.39
N TYR A 45 21.53 5.90 -1.57
CA TYR A 45 21.77 5.18 -2.83
C TYR A 45 23.25 4.96 -3.10
N LYS A 46 24.07 6.01 -2.93
CA LYS A 46 25.51 5.94 -3.22
C LYS A 46 26.22 4.93 -2.33
N VAL A 47 25.98 4.97 -1.03
CA VAL A 47 26.64 4.10 -0.05
C VAL A 47 26.22 2.64 -0.20
N VAL A 48 24.92 2.37 -0.39
CA VAL A 48 24.42 1.01 -0.63
C VAL A 48 25.01 0.42 -1.90
N LYS A 49 24.94 1.17 -3.02
CA LYS A 49 25.53 0.72 -4.28
C LYS A 49 27.02 0.44 -4.16
N LYS A 50 27.76 1.34 -3.52
CA LYS A 50 29.22 1.19 -3.33
C LYS A 50 29.57 0.01 -2.44
N ALA A 51 28.82 -0.23 -1.35
CA ALA A 51 29.01 -1.38 -0.47
C ALA A 51 28.82 -2.71 -1.24
N LEU A 52 27.72 -2.85 -1.99
CA LEU A 52 27.48 -4.04 -2.81
C LEU A 52 28.58 -4.26 -3.87
N GLN A 53 29.11 -3.20 -4.48
CA GLN A 53 30.23 -3.26 -5.42
C GLN A 53 31.55 -3.69 -4.78
N ASN A 54 31.74 -3.36 -3.49
CA ASN A 54 32.90 -3.77 -2.70
C ASN A 54 32.66 -5.08 -1.93
N LYS A 55 31.73 -5.90 -2.42
CA LYS A 55 31.44 -7.24 -1.88
C LYS A 55 31.00 -7.24 -0.40
N LYS A 56 30.37 -6.15 0.07
CA LYS A 56 29.80 -6.09 1.41
C LYS A 56 28.33 -6.45 1.38
N HIS A 57 27.89 -7.20 2.38
CA HIS A 57 26.47 -7.46 2.58
C HIS A 57 25.75 -6.17 2.97
N VAL A 58 24.49 -6.03 2.56
CA VAL A 58 23.70 -4.86 2.90
C VAL A 58 22.36 -5.27 3.50
N ILE A 59 22.00 -4.60 4.59
CA ILE A 59 20.66 -4.64 5.19
C ILE A 59 20.08 -3.24 5.10
N THR A 60 18.85 -3.08 4.62
CA THR A 60 18.22 -1.77 4.50
C THR A 60 16.74 -1.76 4.89
N ALA A 61 16.31 -0.74 5.61
CA ALA A 61 14.89 -0.46 5.88
C ALA A 61 14.26 0.50 4.83
N ASN A 62 15.01 0.85 3.78
CA ASN A 62 14.68 1.91 2.85
C ASN A 62 13.85 1.40 1.66
N LYS A 63 12.53 1.33 1.85
CA LYS A 63 11.58 0.95 0.81
C LYS A 63 11.62 1.84 -0.43
N ALA A 64 11.90 3.15 -0.26
CA ALA A 64 11.94 4.09 -1.37
C ALA A 64 13.14 3.83 -2.28
N LEU A 65 14.30 3.53 -1.70
CA LEU A 65 15.50 3.11 -2.42
C LEU A 65 15.22 1.85 -3.26
N LEU A 66 14.62 0.84 -2.64
CA LEU A 66 14.36 -0.44 -3.30
C LEU A 66 13.27 -0.34 -4.37
N ALA A 67 12.22 0.47 -4.15
CA ALA A 67 11.16 0.67 -5.14
C ALA A 67 11.65 1.35 -6.41
N VAL A 68 12.71 2.18 -6.32
CA VAL A 68 13.29 2.92 -7.45
C VAL A 68 14.49 2.17 -8.04
N HIS A 69 15.41 1.69 -7.21
CA HIS A 69 16.69 1.12 -7.61
C HIS A 69 16.83 -0.38 -7.33
N GLY A 70 15.79 -1.04 -6.82
CA GLY A 70 15.85 -2.45 -6.39
C GLY A 70 16.31 -3.40 -7.46
N ASN A 71 15.93 -3.20 -8.72
CA ASN A 71 16.39 -4.04 -9.83
C ASN A 71 17.92 -3.94 -10.05
N GLU A 72 18.46 -2.72 -10.01
CA GLU A 72 19.90 -2.47 -10.18
C GLU A 72 20.68 -3.02 -8.99
N LEU A 73 20.28 -2.67 -7.78
CA LEU A 73 20.95 -3.09 -6.55
C LEU A 73 20.93 -4.62 -6.38
N SER A 74 19.80 -5.28 -6.71
CA SER A 74 19.72 -6.74 -6.70
C SER A 74 20.67 -7.38 -7.71
N LYS A 75 20.79 -6.81 -8.91
CA LYS A 75 21.76 -7.30 -9.91
C LYS A 75 23.20 -7.17 -9.44
N ILE A 76 23.55 -6.06 -8.78
CA ILE A 76 24.90 -5.85 -8.24
C ILE A 76 25.17 -6.84 -7.10
N ALA A 77 24.21 -7.06 -6.19
CA ALA A 77 24.34 -8.02 -5.10
C ALA A 77 24.57 -9.44 -5.62
N GLU A 78 23.78 -9.88 -6.62
CA GLU A 78 23.93 -11.18 -7.28
C GLU A 78 25.30 -11.34 -7.94
N GLN A 79 25.79 -10.32 -8.64
CA GLN A 79 27.09 -10.37 -9.36
C GLN A 79 28.27 -10.49 -8.41
N ASN A 80 28.15 -9.96 -7.18
CA ASN A 80 29.19 -9.97 -6.18
C ASN A 80 29.00 -11.05 -5.10
N ASN A 81 27.96 -11.90 -5.22
CA ASN A 81 27.60 -12.94 -4.26
C ASN A 81 27.44 -12.42 -2.82
N VAL A 82 26.77 -11.27 -2.66
CA VAL A 82 26.48 -10.68 -1.36
C VAL A 82 24.97 -10.54 -1.14
N CYS A 83 24.56 -10.51 0.12
CA CYS A 83 23.16 -10.34 0.50
C CYS A 83 22.74 -8.88 0.37
N LEU A 84 21.51 -8.67 -0.08
CA LEU A 84 20.76 -7.42 0.07
C LEU A 84 19.42 -7.78 0.74
N ASN A 85 19.37 -7.65 2.07
CA ASN A 85 18.23 -7.98 2.90
C ASN A 85 17.46 -6.73 3.32
N TYR A 86 16.13 -6.84 3.46
CA TYR A 86 15.28 -5.67 3.67
C TYR A 86 13.91 -5.99 4.31
N GLU A 87 13.89 -6.96 5.26
CA GLU A 87 12.64 -7.29 5.96
C GLU A 87 11.99 -6.05 6.58
N ALA A 88 12.79 -5.20 7.21
CA ALA A 88 12.32 -3.96 7.84
C ALA A 88 11.73 -2.93 6.86
N ALA A 89 11.99 -3.04 5.57
CA ALA A 89 11.49 -2.09 4.57
C ALA A 89 9.99 -2.28 4.27
N ILE A 90 9.43 -3.47 4.56
CA ILE A 90 8.04 -3.81 4.24
C ILE A 90 7.32 -4.26 5.50
N ALA A 91 6.27 -3.51 5.90
CA ALA A 91 5.43 -3.83 7.05
C ALA A 91 6.18 -4.00 8.40
N GLY A 92 7.32 -3.35 8.56
CA GLY A 92 8.04 -3.20 9.84
C GLY A 92 8.38 -4.51 10.53
N GLY A 93 7.63 -4.87 11.56
CA GLY A 93 7.84 -6.10 12.35
C GLY A 93 7.16 -7.35 11.80
N ILE A 94 6.39 -7.26 10.72
CA ILE A 94 5.73 -8.42 10.09
C ILE A 94 6.76 -9.13 9.18
N PRO A 95 7.06 -10.43 9.38
CA PRO A 95 8.07 -11.16 8.60
C PRO A 95 7.55 -11.55 7.21
N ILE A 96 7.13 -10.56 6.41
CA ILE A 96 6.44 -10.81 5.14
C ILE A 96 7.39 -11.03 3.96
N VAL A 97 8.56 -10.38 3.95
CA VAL A 97 9.53 -10.54 2.85
C VAL A 97 10.05 -11.97 2.85
N LYS A 98 10.48 -12.48 4.01
CA LYS A 98 10.96 -13.86 4.18
C LYS A 98 9.84 -14.86 3.91
N ALA A 99 8.65 -14.63 4.45
CA ALA A 99 7.51 -15.51 4.20
C ALA A 99 7.22 -15.67 2.70
N VAL A 100 7.15 -14.57 1.94
CA VAL A 100 6.88 -14.59 0.50
C VAL A 100 8.07 -15.09 -0.30
N ARG A 101 9.30 -14.73 0.10
CA ARG A 101 10.53 -15.07 -0.62
C ARG A 101 10.96 -16.53 -0.43
N GLU A 102 10.68 -17.11 0.73
CA GLU A 102 11.19 -18.40 1.15
C GLU A 102 10.05 -19.43 1.32
N ASN A 103 9.22 -19.26 2.35
CA ASN A 103 8.23 -20.27 2.74
C ASN A 103 7.09 -20.45 1.73
N LEU A 104 6.50 -19.34 1.25
CA LEU A 104 5.34 -19.38 0.35
C LEU A 104 5.75 -19.46 -1.14
N ARG A 105 7.05 -19.38 -1.42
CA ARG A 105 7.56 -19.30 -2.78
C ARG A 105 7.29 -20.55 -3.62
N LEU A 106 7.35 -21.74 -3.05
CA LEU A 106 7.09 -23.00 -3.75
C LEU A 106 5.61 -23.13 -4.14
N ASN A 107 4.75 -22.39 -3.48
CA ASN A 107 3.34 -22.30 -3.77
C ASN A 107 3.09 -21.32 -4.93
N LYS A 108 1.98 -21.49 -5.62
CA LYS A 108 1.58 -20.56 -6.67
C LYS A 108 0.82 -19.40 -6.04
N ILE A 109 1.53 -18.40 -5.53
CA ILE A 109 0.91 -17.17 -5.05
C ILE A 109 0.15 -16.52 -6.22
N ASN A 110 -1.13 -16.29 -6.03
CA ASN A 110 -2.01 -15.67 -7.02
C ASN A 110 -2.40 -14.23 -6.63
N LYS A 111 -2.39 -13.91 -5.33
CA LYS A 111 -2.77 -12.59 -4.83
C LYS A 111 -2.08 -12.27 -3.51
N ILE A 112 -1.61 -11.02 -3.39
CA ILE A 112 -1.20 -10.40 -2.12
C ILE A 112 -2.00 -9.11 -1.98
N TYR A 113 -2.59 -8.88 -0.82
CA TYR A 113 -3.27 -7.63 -0.53
C TYR A 113 -3.17 -7.32 0.96
N GLY A 114 -3.38 -6.05 1.30
CA GLY A 114 -3.34 -5.70 2.72
C GLY A 114 -3.33 -4.21 2.99
N ILE A 115 -3.26 -3.89 4.27
CA ILE A 115 -3.09 -2.56 4.82
C ILE A 115 -1.60 -2.38 5.10
N LEU A 116 -0.90 -1.66 4.22
CA LEU A 116 0.55 -1.48 4.27
C LEU A 116 0.98 -0.10 4.79
N ASN A 117 0.03 0.75 5.19
CA ASN A 117 0.32 2.05 5.75
C ASN A 117 -0.50 2.28 7.03
N GLY A 118 0.18 2.33 8.18
CA GLY A 118 -0.43 2.48 9.50
C GLY A 118 -1.07 3.86 9.70
N THR A 119 -0.45 4.94 9.22
CA THR A 119 -0.96 6.31 9.30
C THR A 119 -2.34 6.43 8.64
N CYS A 120 -2.47 5.93 7.41
CA CYS A 120 -3.76 5.93 6.71
C CYS A 120 -4.81 5.07 7.42
N ASN A 121 -4.42 3.87 7.91
CA ASN A 121 -5.36 3.02 8.63
C ASN A 121 -5.83 3.66 9.94
N TYR A 122 -4.93 4.32 10.67
CA TYR A 122 -5.28 5.11 11.86
C TYR A 122 -6.30 6.20 11.53
N ILE A 123 -6.02 7.03 10.50
CA ILE A 123 -6.91 8.12 10.08
C ILE A 123 -8.29 7.57 9.69
N LEU A 124 -8.36 6.55 8.83
CA LEU A 124 -9.62 5.96 8.39
C LEU A 124 -10.39 5.31 9.56
N THR A 125 -9.69 4.69 10.51
CA THR A 125 -10.30 4.13 11.73
C THR A 125 -10.94 5.22 12.60
N LYS A 126 -10.24 6.32 12.82
CA LYS A 126 -10.76 7.46 13.61
C LYS A 126 -11.94 8.15 12.93
N MET A 127 -11.86 8.37 11.62
CA MET A 127 -12.99 8.93 10.84
C MET A 127 -14.23 8.03 10.92
N ALA A 128 -14.05 6.70 10.87
CA ALA A 128 -15.15 5.73 10.98
C ALA A 128 -15.82 5.74 12.36
N ASN A 129 -15.02 5.81 13.43
CA ASN A 129 -15.52 5.71 14.80
C ASN A 129 -16.17 7.00 15.30
N ASN A 130 -15.61 8.16 14.95
CA ASN A 130 -15.99 9.45 15.52
C ASN A 130 -16.84 10.30 14.55
N ALA A 131 -17.05 9.88 13.31
CA ALA A 131 -17.68 10.67 12.25
C ALA A 131 -17.02 12.05 12.05
N GLU A 132 -15.71 12.12 12.27
CA GLU A 132 -14.91 13.34 12.16
C GLU A 132 -14.45 13.60 10.73
N ASP A 133 -14.17 14.88 10.44
CA ASP A 133 -13.63 15.27 9.14
C ASP A 133 -12.13 14.93 9.04
N PHE A 134 -11.68 14.56 7.85
CA PHE A 134 -10.31 14.17 7.54
C PHE A 134 -9.26 15.12 8.13
N LYS A 135 -9.47 16.45 8.00
CA LYS A 135 -8.52 17.46 8.47
C LYS A 135 -8.30 17.40 9.98
N ASN A 136 -9.38 17.22 10.75
CA ASN A 136 -9.30 17.17 12.22
C ASN A 136 -8.56 15.91 12.67
N VAL A 137 -8.88 14.76 12.06
CA VAL A 137 -8.23 13.49 12.38
C VAL A 137 -6.76 13.49 11.97
N LEU A 138 -6.41 14.12 10.84
CA LEU A 138 -5.01 14.26 10.43
C LEU A 138 -4.22 15.11 11.44
N ASN A 139 -4.77 16.23 11.90
CA ASN A 139 -4.13 17.07 12.92
C ASN A 139 -3.93 16.30 14.24
N ASP A 140 -4.90 15.46 14.66
CA ASP A 140 -4.76 14.60 15.84
C ASP A 140 -3.66 13.53 15.63
N ALA A 141 -3.61 12.92 14.47
CA ALA A 141 -2.56 11.96 14.11
C ALA A 141 -1.15 12.59 14.16
N GLN A 142 -1.01 13.84 13.70
CA GLN A 142 0.26 14.59 13.76
C GLN A 142 0.66 14.90 15.21
N LYS A 143 -0.28 15.37 16.04
CA LYS A 143 -0.03 15.64 17.48
C LYS A 143 0.41 14.39 18.24
N LYS A 144 -0.12 13.22 17.87
CA LYS A 144 0.21 11.93 18.49
C LYS A 144 1.45 11.25 17.89
N GLY A 145 2.06 11.84 16.86
CA GLY A 145 3.25 11.29 16.19
C GLY A 145 2.98 10.13 15.24
N PHE A 146 1.71 9.86 14.88
CA PHE A 146 1.34 8.86 13.87
C PHE A 146 1.45 9.39 12.44
N ALA A 147 1.47 10.71 12.25
CA ALA A 147 1.71 11.36 10.96
C ALA A 147 2.80 12.42 11.11
N GLU A 148 3.65 12.53 10.09
CA GLU A 148 4.67 13.57 10.00
C GLU A 148 4.04 14.93 9.68
N LEU A 149 4.82 16.02 9.81
CA LEU A 149 4.37 17.38 9.42
C LEU A 149 3.98 17.44 7.94
N ASP A 150 4.76 16.82 7.07
CA ASP A 150 4.35 16.56 5.68
C ASP A 150 3.90 15.10 5.53
N PRO A 151 2.58 14.82 5.65
CA PRO A 151 2.04 13.47 5.58
C PRO A 151 1.79 13.00 4.14
N THR A 152 2.19 13.78 3.12
CA THR A 152 1.85 13.56 1.71
C THR A 152 2.23 12.14 1.26
N PHE A 153 3.39 11.65 1.67
CA PHE A 153 3.87 10.33 1.29
C PHE A 153 2.94 9.20 1.76
N ASP A 154 2.32 9.36 2.94
CA ASP A 154 1.35 8.42 3.50
C ASP A 154 -0.04 8.63 2.88
N ILE A 155 -0.62 9.83 3.04
CA ILE A 155 -2.03 10.07 2.70
C ILE A 155 -2.34 9.99 1.20
N GLN A 156 -1.32 10.13 0.33
CA GLN A 156 -1.44 9.89 -1.10
C GLN A 156 -1.23 8.42 -1.48
N GLY A 157 -0.90 7.53 -0.53
CA GLY A 157 -0.71 6.10 -0.75
C GLY A 157 0.63 5.71 -1.36
N ILE A 158 1.61 6.61 -1.41
CA ILE A 158 2.92 6.39 -2.05
C ILE A 158 3.74 5.37 -1.25
N ASP A 159 3.75 5.48 0.09
CA ASP A 159 4.40 4.51 0.98
C ASP A 159 3.88 3.09 0.73
N ALA A 160 2.57 2.94 0.72
CA ALA A 160 1.92 1.65 0.48
C ALA A 160 2.22 1.10 -0.93
N ALA A 161 2.34 1.98 -1.93
CA ALA A 161 2.69 1.60 -3.30
C ALA A 161 4.14 1.09 -3.41
N HIS A 162 5.10 1.68 -2.72
CA HIS A 162 6.46 1.17 -2.65
C HIS A 162 6.48 -0.27 -2.11
N LYS A 163 5.78 -0.51 -1.01
CA LYS A 163 5.74 -1.82 -0.35
C LYS A 163 5.08 -2.89 -1.22
N ILE A 164 3.90 -2.61 -1.80
CA ILE A 164 3.21 -3.61 -2.63
C ILE A 164 3.95 -3.90 -3.94
N THR A 165 4.64 -2.91 -4.51
CA THR A 165 5.45 -3.11 -5.71
C THR A 165 6.61 -4.07 -5.45
N LEU A 166 7.27 -3.97 -4.30
CA LEU A 166 8.32 -4.88 -3.88
C LEU A 166 7.77 -6.29 -3.63
N LEU A 167 6.68 -6.42 -2.88
CA LEU A 167 6.02 -7.71 -2.64
C LEU A 167 5.58 -8.38 -3.95
N SER A 168 5.03 -7.62 -4.88
CA SER A 168 4.64 -8.11 -6.20
C SER A 168 5.84 -8.65 -6.98
N SER A 169 6.99 -7.96 -6.91
CA SER A 169 8.23 -8.41 -7.55
C SER A 169 8.70 -9.75 -7.02
N ILE A 170 8.64 -9.95 -5.69
CA ILE A 170 9.06 -11.20 -5.03
C ILE A 170 8.06 -12.33 -5.38
N ALA A 171 6.77 -12.08 -5.22
CA ALA A 171 5.73 -13.09 -5.34
C ALA A 171 5.51 -13.60 -6.78
N PHE A 172 5.66 -12.71 -7.78
CA PHE A 172 5.33 -13.03 -9.18
C PHE A 172 6.54 -13.14 -10.08
N ASP A 173 7.75 -13.03 -9.53
CA ASP A 173 9.01 -13.09 -10.28
C ASP A 173 9.10 -12.05 -11.39
N ILE A 174 8.62 -10.84 -11.17
CA ILE A 174 8.67 -9.72 -12.10
C ILE A 174 9.68 -8.66 -11.64
N PRO A 175 10.21 -7.83 -12.54
CA PRO A 175 11.01 -6.66 -12.11
C PRO A 175 10.17 -5.70 -11.26
N VAL A 176 10.83 -4.99 -10.34
CA VAL A 176 10.21 -3.88 -9.61
C VAL A 176 9.79 -2.80 -10.62
N ASN A 177 8.52 -2.41 -10.61
CA ASN A 177 7.98 -1.41 -11.53
C ASN A 177 6.95 -0.51 -10.83
N LEU A 178 7.45 0.44 -10.05
CA LEU A 178 6.60 1.40 -9.31
C LEU A 178 5.76 2.28 -10.25
N LYS A 179 6.30 2.67 -11.42
CA LYS A 179 5.60 3.54 -12.38
C LYS A 179 4.30 2.93 -12.93
N ALA A 180 4.20 1.62 -12.93
CA ALA A 180 3.01 0.92 -13.40
C ALA A 180 2.00 0.62 -12.28
N THR A 181 2.31 0.93 -11.04
CA THR A 181 1.40 0.78 -9.90
C THR A 181 0.39 1.92 -9.90
N PHE A 182 -0.90 1.60 -9.90
CA PHE A 182 -1.96 2.60 -9.72
C PHE A 182 -1.98 3.06 -8.27
N ILE A 183 -2.05 4.37 -8.05
CA ILE A 183 -2.00 4.96 -6.70
C ILE A 183 -3.12 5.99 -6.57
N GLU A 184 -3.95 5.83 -5.55
CA GLU A 184 -4.96 6.80 -5.12
C GLU A 184 -4.96 6.86 -3.59
N GLY A 185 -4.78 8.07 -3.03
CA GLY A 185 -4.75 8.31 -1.59
C GLY A 185 -6.13 8.49 -0.97
N ILE A 186 -6.13 8.76 0.35
CA ILE A 186 -7.36 8.83 1.17
C ILE A 186 -7.98 10.23 1.27
N THR A 187 -7.35 11.24 0.70
CA THR A 187 -7.74 12.67 0.90
C THR A 187 -9.13 13.04 0.36
N LYS A 188 -9.70 12.21 -0.52
CA LYS A 188 -11.04 12.42 -1.08
C LYS A 188 -12.17 11.77 -0.28
N ILE A 189 -11.84 10.95 0.71
CA ILE A 189 -12.82 10.28 1.57
C ILE A 189 -13.34 11.29 2.59
N ASP A 190 -14.65 11.34 2.78
CA ASP A 190 -15.27 12.19 3.80
C ASP A 190 -16.13 11.38 4.79
N LYS A 191 -16.57 12.03 5.85
CA LYS A 191 -17.34 11.40 6.93
C LYS A 191 -18.65 10.75 6.47
N TYR A 192 -19.28 11.28 5.44
CA TYR A 192 -20.54 10.70 4.91
C TYR A 192 -20.30 9.37 4.23
N ASP A 193 -19.13 9.18 3.60
CA ASP A 193 -18.79 7.92 2.98
C ASP A 193 -18.72 6.80 4.02
N PHE A 194 -18.27 7.08 5.27
CA PHE A 194 -18.26 6.12 6.38
C PHE A 194 -19.68 5.80 6.89
N VAL A 195 -20.56 6.81 6.97
CA VAL A 195 -21.96 6.60 7.38
C VAL A 195 -22.64 5.62 6.44
N PHE A 196 -22.53 5.88 5.13
CA PHE A 196 -23.13 5.00 4.13
C PHE A 196 -22.43 3.65 4.00
N ALA A 197 -21.11 3.61 4.13
CA ALA A 197 -20.37 2.34 4.17
C ALA A 197 -20.91 1.42 5.27
N LYS A 198 -21.04 1.94 6.49
CA LYS A 198 -21.54 1.18 7.65
C LYS A 198 -22.97 0.68 7.43
N GLU A 199 -23.86 1.54 6.90
CA GLU A 199 -25.25 1.20 6.58
C GLU A 199 -25.35 0.08 5.53
N LEU A 200 -24.44 0.10 4.56
CA LEU A 200 -24.35 -0.90 3.50
C LEU A 200 -23.58 -2.17 3.90
N GLY A 201 -23.08 -2.26 5.14
CA GLY A 201 -22.33 -3.42 5.65
C GLY A 201 -20.84 -3.44 5.27
N TYR A 202 -20.25 -2.27 4.98
CA TYR A 202 -18.85 -2.12 4.59
C TYR A 202 -18.04 -1.26 5.56
N SER A 203 -16.74 -1.44 5.53
CA SER A 203 -15.72 -0.54 6.09
C SER A 203 -14.89 0.06 4.94
N ILE A 204 -14.25 1.21 5.19
CA ILE A 204 -13.34 1.83 4.22
C ILE A 204 -11.91 1.59 4.65
N LYS A 205 -11.09 1.03 3.77
CA LYS A 205 -9.67 0.78 3.98
C LYS A 205 -8.86 1.28 2.80
N LEU A 206 -7.62 1.72 3.04
CA LEU A 206 -6.64 1.91 1.96
C LEU A 206 -5.99 0.55 1.71
N LEU A 207 -6.37 -0.12 0.64
CA LEU A 207 -5.80 -1.42 0.30
C LEU A 207 -4.71 -1.30 -0.76
N SER A 208 -3.63 -2.04 -0.50
CA SER A 208 -2.59 -2.37 -1.46
C SER A 208 -2.90 -3.75 -2.03
N VAL A 209 -2.97 -3.88 -3.34
CA VAL A 209 -3.31 -5.16 -3.99
C VAL A 209 -2.33 -5.44 -5.11
N ALA A 210 -1.79 -6.64 -5.10
CA ALA A 210 -1.05 -7.22 -6.22
C ALA A 210 -1.66 -8.59 -6.54
N SER A 211 -2.07 -8.81 -7.77
CA SER A 211 -2.59 -10.10 -8.20
C SER A 211 -2.07 -10.51 -9.56
N LYS A 212 -2.01 -11.83 -9.78
CA LYS A 212 -1.59 -12.43 -11.04
C LYS A 212 -2.70 -13.32 -11.58
N LYS A 213 -3.19 -12.97 -12.75
CA LYS A 213 -4.14 -13.79 -13.52
C LYS A 213 -3.52 -14.11 -14.88
N LEU A 214 -3.22 -15.39 -15.11
CA LEU A 214 -2.51 -15.83 -16.31
C LEU A 214 -1.17 -15.08 -16.50
N SER A 215 -1.04 -14.31 -17.59
CA SER A 215 0.14 -13.50 -17.92
C SER A 215 0.01 -12.03 -17.56
N LYS A 216 -1.04 -11.65 -16.83
CA LYS A 216 -1.32 -10.24 -16.45
C LYS A 216 -1.16 -10.04 -14.97
N ILE A 217 -0.63 -8.89 -14.60
CA ILE A 217 -0.42 -8.46 -13.21
C ILE A 217 -1.28 -7.22 -12.94
N GLU A 218 -1.91 -7.19 -11.77
CA GLU A 218 -2.47 -5.98 -11.18
C GLU A 218 -1.54 -5.49 -10.08
N GLN A 219 -1.30 -4.18 -10.02
CA GLN A 219 -0.61 -3.52 -8.91
C GLN A 219 -1.34 -2.21 -8.62
N ARG A 220 -1.94 -2.07 -7.46
CA ARG A 220 -2.75 -0.90 -7.14
C ARG A 220 -2.82 -0.63 -5.64
N VAL A 221 -2.94 0.65 -5.31
CA VAL A 221 -3.22 1.16 -3.96
C VAL A 221 -4.35 2.16 -4.09
N HIS A 222 -5.43 1.93 -3.38
CA HIS A 222 -6.57 2.86 -3.37
C HIS A 222 -7.50 2.62 -2.17
N PRO A 223 -8.28 3.63 -1.77
CA PRO A 223 -9.38 3.42 -0.84
C PRO A 223 -10.43 2.51 -1.46
N CYS A 224 -10.97 1.61 -0.67
CA CYS A 224 -12.06 0.75 -1.11
C CYS A 224 -13.00 0.35 0.02
N PHE A 225 -14.20 -0.03 -0.35
CA PHE A 225 -15.15 -0.69 0.53
C PHE A 225 -14.75 -2.17 0.69
N VAL A 226 -14.71 -2.62 1.93
CA VAL A 226 -14.48 -4.02 2.31
C VAL A 226 -15.61 -4.48 3.21
N LYS A 227 -16.12 -5.71 3.02
CA LYS A 227 -17.22 -6.25 3.85
C LYS A 227 -16.82 -6.27 5.32
N LEU A 228 -17.69 -5.80 6.21
CA LEU A 228 -17.45 -5.76 7.67
C LEU A 228 -17.08 -7.12 8.26
N LYS A 229 -17.59 -8.21 7.68
CA LYS A 229 -17.30 -9.59 8.12
C LYS A 229 -15.89 -10.05 7.77
N SER A 230 -15.18 -9.34 6.91
CA SER A 230 -13.84 -9.73 6.45
C SER A 230 -12.76 -9.47 7.51
N ASP A 231 -11.71 -10.29 7.50
CA ASP A 231 -10.60 -10.14 8.44
C ASP A 231 -9.92 -8.78 8.28
N ILE A 232 -9.70 -8.33 7.05
CA ILE A 232 -9.05 -7.05 6.77
C ILE A 232 -9.86 -5.84 7.26
N ALA A 233 -11.18 -5.95 7.35
CA ALA A 233 -12.03 -4.88 7.88
C ALA A 233 -11.82 -4.66 9.39
N LYS A 234 -11.44 -5.72 10.12
CA LYS A 234 -11.22 -5.70 11.57
C LYS A 234 -9.89 -5.07 11.97
N VAL A 235 -8.94 -5.03 11.05
CA VAL A 235 -7.61 -4.41 11.29
C VAL A 235 -7.78 -2.90 11.48
N SER A 236 -7.49 -2.40 12.67
CA SER A 236 -7.79 -1.02 13.08
C SER A 236 -6.54 -0.29 13.58
N ASN A 237 -6.66 1.02 13.75
CA ASN A 237 -5.61 1.92 14.21
C ASN A 237 -4.38 1.88 13.29
N GLU A 238 -3.17 1.93 13.85
CA GLU A 238 -1.90 1.92 13.11
C GLU A 238 -1.44 0.53 12.65
N ILE A 239 -2.22 -0.51 12.91
CA ILE A 239 -1.86 -1.90 12.61
C ILE A 239 -1.84 -2.13 11.10
N ASN A 240 -0.82 -2.85 10.64
CA ASN A 240 -0.70 -3.36 9.30
C ASN A 240 -1.15 -4.81 9.21
N ALA A 241 -1.65 -5.20 8.05
CA ALA A 241 -1.95 -6.60 7.76
C ALA A 241 -1.66 -6.92 6.30
N VAL A 242 -1.10 -8.10 6.06
CA VAL A 242 -0.84 -8.62 4.72
C VAL A 242 -1.50 -9.97 4.59
N VAL A 243 -2.29 -10.13 3.55
CA VAL A 243 -2.93 -11.41 3.20
C VAL A 243 -2.26 -11.93 1.93
N VAL A 244 -1.79 -13.17 2.00
CA VAL A 244 -1.22 -13.89 0.87
C VAL A 244 -2.13 -15.06 0.54
N ASN A 245 -2.65 -15.08 -0.69
CA ASN A 245 -3.40 -16.21 -1.21
C ASN A 245 -2.53 -17.01 -2.16
N ASP A 246 -2.43 -18.29 -1.91
CA ASP A 246 -1.79 -19.24 -2.81
C ASP A 246 -2.69 -20.43 -3.14
N SER A 247 -2.29 -21.22 -4.12
CA SER A 247 -3.11 -22.34 -4.61
C SER A 247 -2.99 -23.63 -3.82
N VAL A 248 -2.09 -23.71 -2.84
CA VAL A 248 -1.80 -24.93 -2.07
C VAL A 248 -2.35 -24.83 -0.65
N ILE A 249 -1.94 -23.80 0.08
CA ILE A 249 -2.32 -23.61 1.49
C ILE A 249 -3.44 -22.58 1.68
N GLY A 250 -3.91 -21.94 0.58
CA GLY A 250 -5.00 -21.00 0.62
C GLY A 250 -4.60 -19.62 1.17
N LYS A 251 -5.40 -19.09 2.08
CA LYS A 251 -5.26 -17.74 2.64
C LYS A 251 -4.39 -17.77 3.90
N ASN A 252 -3.30 -16.99 3.89
CA ASN A 252 -2.45 -16.71 5.04
C ASN A 252 -2.56 -15.22 5.40
N ILE A 253 -2.69 -14.91 6.69
CA ILE A 253 -2.81 -13.55 7.20
C ILE A 253 -1.65 -13.29 8.14
N PHE A 254 -0.96 -12.17 7.92
CA PHE A 254 0.10 -11.65 8.76
C PHE A 254 -0.33 -10.28 9.28
N GLU A 255 -0.41 -10.11 10.59
CA GLU A 255 -0.85 -8.88 11.23
C GLU A 255 0.14 -8.45 12.30
N GLY A 256 0.38 -7.14 12.41
CA GLY A 256 1.29 -6.62 13.43
C GLY A 256 1.64 -5.14 13.21
N PRO A 257 2.56 -4.61 14.02
CA PRO A 257 3.01 -3.23 13.90
C PRO A 257 3.83 -3.04 12.61
N GLY A 258 3.35 -2.12 11.76
CA GLY A 258 3.95 -1.82 10.45
C GLY A 258 5.15 -0.88 10.48
N ALA A 259 5.45 -0.27 11.64
CA ALA A 259 6.54 0.69 11.86
C ALA A 259 6.90 0.76 13.35
N GLY A 260 7.95 1.53 13.67
CA GLY A 260 8.43 1.74 15.04
C GLY A 260 9.84 1.20 15.27
N ALA A 261 10.55 1.76 16.25
CA ALA A 261 11.95 1.42 16.50
C ALA A 261 12.13 -0.08 16.85
N GLY A 262 11.30 -0.62 17.74
CA GLY A 262 11.36 -2.03 18.15
C GLY A 262 11.09 -2.99 16.98
N PRO A 263 9.93 -2.91 16.30
CA PRO A 263 9.62 -3.75 15.15
C PRO A 263 10.65 -3.67 14.03
N THR A 264 11.09 -2.46 13.66
CA THR A 264 12.12 -2.25 12.63
C THR A 264 13.46 -2.86 13.05
N GLY A 265 13.87 -2.64 14.30
CA GLY A 265 15.10 -3.19 14.86
C GLY A 265 15.09 -4.72 14.88
N ALA A 266 13.97 -5.34 15.28
CA ALA A 266 13.83 -6.80 15.27
C ALA A 266 14.01 -7.39 13.86
N SER A 267 13.40 -6.76 12.85
CA SER A 267 13.55 -7.20 11.45
C SER A 267 14.97 -7.02 10.92
N VAL A 268 15.63 -5.89 11.24
CA VAL A 268 17.05 -5.67 10.90
C VAL A 268 17.94 -6.73 11.56
N MET A 269 17.73 -7.03 12.83
CA MET A 269 18.49 -8.07 13.54
C MET A 269 18.23 -9.46 12.98
N SER A 270 17.00 -9.75 12.59
CA SER A 270 16.67 -11.01 11.90
C SER A 270 17.41 -11.15 10.57
N ASP A 271 17.50 -10.09 9.77
CA ASP A 271 18.28 -10.07 8.52
C ASP A 271 19.78 -10.22 8.77
N LEU A 272 20.29 -9.61 9.85
CA LEU A 272 21.69 -9.76 10.27
C LEU A 272 22.01 -11.22 10.65
N MET A 273 21.13 -11.85 11.43
CA MET A 273 21.33 -13.24 11.82
C MET A 273 21.33 -14.21 10.63
N ASP A 274 20.53 -13.95 9.59
CA ASP A 274 20.57 -14.76 8.38
C ASP A 274 21.91 -14.64 7.65
N ILE A 275 22.48 -13.43 7.55
CA ILE A 275 23.80 -13.23 6.95
C ILE A 275 24.88 -13.97 7.76
N ILE A 276 24.87 -13.85 9.10
CA ILE A 276 25.84 -14.53 10.00
C ILE A 276 25.74 -16.04 9.86
N ARG A 277 24.55 -16.59 9.66
CA ARG A 277 24.31 -18.03 9.43
C ARG A 277 24.67 -18.50 8.03
N GLY A 278 25.11 -17.61 7.16
CA GLY A 278 25.44 -17.93 5.77
C GLY A 278 24.22 -18.16 4.88
N THR A 279 23.03 -17.70 5.27
CA THR A 279 21.84 -17.81 4.44
C THR A 279 21.91 -16.82 3.27
N TYR A 280 21.98 -17.35 2.06
CA TYR A 280 21.98 -16.55 0.84
C TYR A 280 20.65 -16.69 0.10
N ASN A 281 20.02 -15.57 -0.21
CA ASN A 281 18.80 -15.51 -1.00
C ASN A 281 18.91 -14.44 -2.10
N TYR A 282 18.29 -14.71 -3.26
CA TYR A 282 18.12 -13.66 -4.27
C TYR A 282 17.25 -12.53 -3.70
N PRO A 283 17.70 -11.27 -3.71
CA PRO A 283 16.98 -10.18 -3.03
C PRO A 283 15.51 -10.08 -3.44
N LEU A 284 15.21 -10.23 -4.72
CA LEU A 284 13.85 -10.18 -5.27
C LEU A 284 13.26 -11.57 -5.53
N GLY A 285 13.68 -12.58 -4.77
CA GLY A 285 13.12 -13.95 -4.81
C GLY A 285 13.75 -14.86 -5.87
N VAL A 286 14.02 -14.41 -7.08
CA VAL A 286 14.76 -15.10 -8.14
C VAL A 286 15.88 -14.23 -8.68
N SER A 287 16.87 -14.85 -9.32
CA SER A 287 17.89 -14.09 -10.05
C SER A 287 17.24 -13.13 -11.05
N MET A 288 17.82 -11.94 -11.19
CA MET A 288 17.37 -10.91 -12.12
C MET A 288 17.29 -11.41 -13.58
N LYS A 289 18.13 -12.40 -13.96
CA LYS A 289 18.07 -13.05 -15.26
C LYS A 289 16.80 -13.89 -15.49
N LYS A 290 16.18 -14.39 -14.40
CA LYS A 290 14.97 -15.22 -14.43
C LYS A 290 13.67 -14.43 -14.25
N LYS A 291 13.74 -13.10 -14.07
CA LYS A 291 12.56 -12.24 -13.95
C LYS A 291 11.71 -12.26 -15.21
N LYS A 292 10.39 -12.41 -15.03
CA LYS A 292 9.41 -12.51 -16.12
C LYS A 292 8.95 -11.12 -16.55
N LYS A 293 8.91 -10.85 -17.84
CA LYS A 293 8.33 -9.62 -18.40
C LYS A 293 6.82 -9.79 -18.57
N LEU A 294 6.05 -9.62 -17.49
CA LEU A 294 4.59 -9.68 -17.54
C LEU A 294 3.98 -8.29 -17.68
N LYS A 295 2.83 -8.20 -18.36
CA LYS A 295 2.12 -6.93 -18.54
C LYS A 295 1.37 -6.54 -17.25
N ILE A 296 1.64 -5.35 -16.73
CA ILE A 296 0.83 -4.76 -15.66
C ILE A 296 -0.39 -4.09 -16.28
N GLN A 297 -1.58 -4.43 -15.78
CA GLN A 297 -2.86 -3.91 -16.26
C GLN A 297 -3.07 -2.48 -15.72
N LYS A 298 -3.61 -1.61 -16.56
CA LYS A 298 -4.07 -0.29 -16.12
C LYS A 298 -5.36 -0.43 -15.31
N ILE A 299 -5.60 0.46 -14.36
CA ILE A 299 -6.81 0.46 -13.54
C ILE A 299 -8.08 0.57 -14.42
N ASP A 300 -8.04 1.36 -15.47
CA ASP A 300 -9.16 1.56 -16.42
C ASP A 300 -9.64 0.25 -17.07
N ASP A 301 -8.77 -0.77 -17.14
CA ASP A 301 -9.07 -2.08 -17.71
C ASP A 301 -9.59 -3.09 -16.71
N LEU A 302 -9.53 -2.77 -15.42
CA LEU A 302 -10.04 -3.60 -14.33
C LEU A 302 -11.55 -3.38 -14.14
N SER A 303 -12.18 -4.35 -13.49
CA SER A 303 -13.63 -4.31 -13.23
C SER A 303 -13.89 -4.53 -11.75
N PHE A 304 -14.79 -3.70 -11.19
CA PHE A 304 -15.20 -3.73 -9.78
C PHE A 304 -16.69 -3.43 -9.66
N PRO A 305 -17.36 -3.83 -8.58
CA PRO A 305 -18.53 -3.14 -8.10
C PRO A 305 -18.12 -1.78 -7.53
N TYR A 306 -19.01 -0.82 -7.56
CA TYR A 306 -18.74 0.55 -7.10
C TYR A 306 -19.84 1.08 -6.20
N TYR A 307 -19.42 1.75 -5.15
CA TYR A 307 -20.21 2.72 -4.43
C TYR A 307 -20.16 4.04 -5.17
N LEU A 308 -21.33 4.64 -5.43
CA LEU A 308 -21.49 5.97 -5.98
C LEU A 308 -22.30 6.82 -5.02
N ARG A 309 -21.88 8.07 -4.77
CA ARG A 309 -22.66 9.07 -4.05
C ARG A 309 -22.85 10.29 -4.93
N ILE A 310 -24.12 10.63 -5.20
CA ILE A 310 -24.54 11.68 -6.11
C ILE A 310 -25.46 12.63 -5.36
N THR A 311 -25.07 13.88 -5.21
CA THR A 311 -25.95 14.93 -4.69
C THR A 311 -26.72 15.54 -5.86
N ALA A 312 -28.04 15.40 -5.88
CA ALA A 312 -28.87 15.86 -6.97
C ALA A 312 -30.13 16.58 -6.44
N LYS A 313 -30.76 17.43 -7.28
CA LYS A 313 -32.03 18.06 -6.96
C LYS A 313 -33.10 16.99 -6.71
N ASP A 314 -33.88 17.18 -5.66
CA ASP A 314 -35.00 16.27 -5.34
C ASP A 314 -36.22 16.63 -6.17
N LYS A 315 -36.23 16.12 -7.41
CA LYS A 315 -37.27 16.35 -8.41
C LYS A 315 -37.58 15.08 -9.19
N ALA A 316 -38.86 14.94 -9.61
CA ALA A 316 -39.26 13.87 -10.48
C ALA A 316 -38.43 13.84 -11.77
N GLY A 317 -38.05 12.61 -12.21
CA GLY A 317 -37.30 12.38 -13.43
C GLY A 317 -35.76 12.48 -13.29
N VAL A 318 -35.21 12.97 -12.19
CA VAL A 318 -33.75 13.07 -12.00
C VAL A 318 -33.14 11.67 -11.94
N MET A 319 -33.74 10.75 -11.19
CA MET A 319 -33.27 9.36 -11.11
C MET A 319 -33.33 8.66 -12.47
N ALA A 320 -34.36 8.92 -13.29
CA ALA A 320 -34.44 8.37 -14.65
C ALA A 320 -33.29 8.86 -15.55
N LYS A 321 -32.87 10.13 -15.44
CA LYS A 321 -31.70 10.66 -16.16
C LYS A 321 -30.40 10.02 -15.72
N ILE A 322 -30.22 9.82 -14.42
CA ILE A 322 -29.03 9.13 -13.84
C ILE A 322 -28.98 7.68 -14.33
N SER A 323 -30.09 6.94 -14.18
CA SER A 323 -30.19 5.56 -14.65
C SER A 323 -29.94 5.42 -16.15
N LYS A 324 -30.43 6.33 -16.95
CA LYS A 324 -30.19 6.39 -18.42
C LYS A 324 -28.71 6.60 -18.72
N ALA A 325 -27.97 7.41 -17.93
CA ALA A 325 -26.53 7.60 -18.11
C ALA A 325 -25.72 6.34 -17.77
N LEU A 326 -26.15 5.58 -16.77
CA LEU A 326 -25.54 4.30 -16.39
C LEU A 326 -25.86 3.21 -17.43
N SER A 327 -27.12 3.07 -17.83
CA SER A 327 -27.58 2.02 -18.76
C SER A 327 -26.93 2.12 -20.14
N LYS A 328 -26.65 3.35 -20.64
CA LYS A 328 -25.90 3.56 -21.89
C LYS A 328 -24.53 2.87 -21.92
N ARG A 329 -23.94 2.59 -20.77
CA ARG A 329 -22.66 1.86 -20.60
C ARG A 329 -22.85 0.46 -20.05
N LYS A 330 -24.08 -0.07 -20.08
CA LYS A 330 -24.45 -1.39 -19.56
C LYS A 330 -24.10 -1.57 -18.07
N ILE A 331 -24.18 -0.49 -17.28
CA ILE A 331 -23.96 -0.53 -15.85
C ILE A 331 -25.30 -0.87 -15.19
N SER A 332 -25.33 -2.03 -14.54
CA SER A 332 -26.47 -2.47 -13.74
C SER A 332 -26.29 -1.99 -12.29
N ILE A 333 -27.40 -1.60 -11.68
CA ILE A 333 -27.47 -1.16 -10.29
C ILE A 333 -27.90 -2.34 -9.44
N GLU A 334 -27.14 -2.62 -8.37
CA GLU A 334 -27.45 -3.66 -7.40
C GLU A 334 -28.38 -3.13 -6.30
N SER A 335 -28.08 -1.93 -5.79
CA SER A 335 -28.90 -1.30 -4.75
C SER A 335 -28.92 0.23 -4.89
N ILE A 336 -30.00 0.83 -4.38
CA ILE A 336 -30.22 2.28 -4.37
C ILE A 336 -30.73 2.69 -2.99
N ILE A 337 -30.15 3.76 -2.45
CA ILE A 337 -30.65 4.45 -1.26
C ILE A 337 -30.76 5.94 -1.62
N GLN A 338 -31.91 6.55 -1.35
CA GLN A 338 -32.08 8.00 -1.46
C GLN A 338 -32.39 8.59 -0.10
N LYS A 339 -31.66 9.61 0.28
CA LYS A 339 -31.84 10.32 1.57
C LYS A 339 -31.90 11.83 1.35
N PRO A 340 -32.61 12.57 2.21
CA PRO A 340 -32.54 14.04 2.19
C PRO A 340 -31.10 14.52 2.32
N SER A 341 -30.72 15.50 1.52
CA SER A 341 -29.45 16.20 1.68
C SER A 341 -29.55 17.30 2.74
N LYS A 342 -28.42 17.68 3.33
CA LYS A 342 -28.36 18.90 4.17
C LYS A 342 -28.65 20.17 3.36
N ARG A 343 -28.47 20.12 2.05
CA ARG A 343 -28.80 21.21 1.14
C ARG A 343 -30.28 21.14 0.80
N SER A 344 -31.02 22.21 1.09
CA SER A 344 -32.45 22.31 0.74
C SER A 344 -32.71 22.00 -0.74
N ASN A 345 -33.77 21.27 -1.02
CA ASN A 345 -34.17 20.81 -2.37
C ASN A 345 -33.19 19.87 -3.08
N PHE A 346 -32.28 19.23 -2.32
CA PHE A 346 -31.37 18.20 -2.83
C PHE A 346 -31.54 16.89 -2.07
N ALA A 347 -31.24 15.80 -2.75
CA ALA A 347 -31.13 14.46 -2.17
C ALA A 347 -29.72 13.88 -2.38
N GLU A 348 -29.28 13.03 -1.45
CA GLU A 348 -28.13 12.16 -1.60
C GLU A 348 -28.61 10.84 -2.18
N ILE A 349 -28.18 10.53 -3.40
CA ILE A 349 -28.46 9.27 -4.09
C ILE A 349 -27.23 8.40 -3.97
N ILE A 350 -27.37 7.28 -3.28
CA ILE A 350 -26.33 6.29 -3.06
C ILE A 350 -26.66 5.07 -3.93
N LEU A 351 -25.71 4.64 -4.73
CA LEU A 351 -25.84 3.50 -5.62
C LEU A 351 -24.71 2.50 -5.36
N ILE A 352 -25.04 1.22 -5.34
CA ILE A 352 -24.08 0.13 -5.52
C ILE A 352 -24.29 -0.43 -6.92
N THR A 353 -23.22 -0.58 -7.68
CA THR A 353 -23.28 -1.19 -9.03
C THR A 353 -22.87 -2.65 -8.98
N HIS A 354 -23.38 -3.46 -9.90
CA HIS A 354 -22.72 -4.71 -10.23
C HIS A 354 -21.32 -4.47 -10.78
N THR A 355 -20.53 -5.53 -10.91
CA THR A 355 -19.16 -5.45 -11.46
C THR A 355 -19.16 -4.84 -12.86
N VAL A 356 -18.40 -3.77 -13.03
CA VAL A 356 -18.27 -3.03 -14.28
C VAL A 356 -16.85 -2.55 -14.49
N LYS A 357 -16.43 -2.43 -15.75
CA LYS A 357 -15.11 -1.91 -16.13
C LYS A 357 -14.98 -0.44 -15.70
N GLU A 358 -13.84 -0.07 -15.10
CA GLU A 358 -13.61 1.29 -14.57
C GLU A 358 -13.77 2.37 -15.63
N SER A 359 -13.23 2.16 -16.83
CA SER A 359 -13.40 3.12 -17.94
C SER A 359 -14.87 3.38 -18.32
N SER A 360 -15.74 2.37 -18.21
CA SER A 360 -17.17 2.51 -18.44
C SER A 360 -17.84 3.35 -17.35
N LEU A 361 -17.50 3.08 -16.08
CA LEU A 361 -18.00 3.87 -14.95
C LEU A 361 -17.59 5.34 -15.06
N LEU A 362 -16.31 5.62 -15.29
CA LEU A 362 -15.80 6.99 -15.41
C LEU A 362 -16.48 7.76 -16.54
N SER A 363 -16.76 7.09 -17.67
CA SER A 363 -17.53 7.67 -18.77
C SER A 363 -18.95 8.03 -18.35
N SER A 364 -19.63 7.18 -17.58
CA SER A 364 -20.99 7.45 -17.05
C SER A 364 -20.98 8.57 -16.02
N ILE A 365 -20.01 8.59 -15.11
CA ILE A 365 -19.84 9.69 -14.13
C ILE A 365 -19.67 11.04 -14.86
N LYS A 366 -18.88 11.08 -15.94
CA LYS A 366 -18.71 12.29 -16.75
C LYS A 366 -20.03 12.77 -17.37
N GLN A 367 -20.91 11.85 -17.78
CA GLN A 367 -22.24 12.20 -18.28
C GLN A 367 -23.18 12.68 -17.16
N ILE A 368 -23.17 12.00 -16.00
CA ILE A 368 -23.98 12.36 -14.83
C ILE A 368 -23.63 13.77 -14.35
N LYS A 369 -22.34 14.12 -14.27
CA LYS A 369 -21.87 15.45 -13.87
C LYS A 369 -22.33 16.58 -14.79
N ARG A 370 -22.75 16.28 -16.02
CA ARG A 370 -23.27 17.26 -16.98
C ARG A 370 -24.79 17.51 -16.84
N LEU A 371 -25.47 16.74 -16.03
CA LEU A 371 -26.88 16.93 -15.78
C LEU A 371 -27.09 18.20 -14.92
N PRO A 372 -27.94 19.14 -15.32
CA PRO A 372 -28.13 20.40 -14.59
C PRO A 372 -28.75 20.23 -13.20
N GLU A 373 -29.36 19.08 -12.96
CA GLU A 373 -29.92 18.72 -11.67
C GLU A 373 -28.90 18.10 -10.69
N VAL A 374 -27.76 17.68 -11.19
CA VAL A 374 -26.71 17.03 -10.39
C VAL A 374 -25.68 18.07 -9.94
N SER A 375 -25.31 18.04 -8.66
CA SER A 375 -24.19 18.85 -8.19
C SER A 375 -22.89 18.36 -8.84
N SER A 376 -21.88 19.23 -8.95
CA SER A 376 -20.59 18.88 -9.56
C SER A 376 -19.84 17.75 -8.84
N SER A 377 -20.25 17.44 -7.61
CA SER A 377 -19.63 16.42 -6.77
C SER A 377 -20.33 15.07 -6.95
N VAL A 378 -19.78 14.23 -7.81
CA VAL A 378 -20.11 12.79 -7.86
C VAL A 378 -18.91 12.03 -7.32
N LYS A 379 -19.09 11.33 -6.22
CA LYS A 379 -18.06 10.50 -5.61
C LYS A 379 -18.27 9.03 -5.98
N PHE A 380 -17.16 8.30 -6.05
CA PHE A 380 -17.19 6.85 -6.18
C PHE A 380 -16.05 6.21 -5.38
N ILE A 381 -16.30 5.01 -4.92
CA ILE A 381 -15.31 4.16 -4.21
C ILE A 381 -15.46 2.74 -4.76
N ARG A 382 -14.35 2.08 -5.06
CA ARG A 382 -14.33 0.68 -5.51
C ARG A 382 -14.72 -0.24 -4.35
N ILE A 383 -15.41 -1.32 -4.65
CA ILE A 383 -15.75 -2.37 -3.69
C ILE A 383 -14.88 -3.59 -4.01
N GLU A 384 -14.17 -4.08 -3.01
CA GLU A 384 -13.28 -5.22 -3.15
C GLU A 384 -13.99 -6.53 -2.77
N ASP A 385 -14.93 -6.98 -3.59
CA ASP A 385 -15.62 -8.26 -3.38
C ASP A 385 -14.78 -9.47 -3.78
N SER A 386 -13.85 -9.30 -4.72
CA SER A 386 -12.98 -10.39 -5.21
C SER A 386 -11.91 -10.86 -4.23
N LEU A 387 -11.85 -10.26 -3.03
CA LEU A 387 -10.93 -10.65 -1.97
C LEU A 387 -11.52 -11.75 -1.06
N TRP A 388 -12.79 -12.07 -1.25
CA TRP A 388 -13.52 -13.03 -0.42
C TRP A 388 -13.98 -14.21 -1.26
N PRO A 389 -13.94 -15.44 -0.72
CA PRO A 389 -14.59 -16.58 -1.36
C PRO A 389 -16.10 -16.42 -1.39
#